data_856ab18e6f7fc1fae9b8c9fea9307d4c
#
_entry.id   856ab18e6f7fc1fae9b8c9fea9307d4c
#
_cell.length_a   1.000
_cell.length_b   1.000
_cell.length_c   1.000
_cell.angle_alpha   90.00
_cell.angle_beta   90.00
_cell.angle_gamma   90.00
#
_symmetry.space_group_name_H-M   'P 1'
#
loop_
_entity.id
_entity.type
_entity.pdbx_description
1 polymer ?
#
loop_
_entity_poly.entity_id
_entity_poly.type
_entity_poly.pdbx_seq_one_letter_code
_entity_poly.pdbx_strand_id
1 'polypeptide(L)'
;MRRNTVKTHPVKKTVLAALAAVPLVALLAGCVGGAGSAGASDDVVTIGVVGASDPFWTDYTEAAASAGITVDIVDFSEYGQPNPALAAGELDLNQFQHIVYLADYNVSSKQNLVPIGSTAIYPLGLYSTNYTSVDDIQKGDTVAVPNDPSNLARGLLVLQSAKLITLTDGGTIFSTLDDIDTGRSKVKVTAREASLTATSLPDVAAAIINNDFAEKAGLAFEDAIATDDPNDPNALPYVNVFAARAEDKDNATYRRLVEIYQTTKAVQDGLIDVFGTSTVLLATPVADLEASLAKVEKDTAAQK
;
A
#
# COMPACT_ATOMS: atom_id res chain seq x y z
N MET A 1 -7.89 52.42 -39.95
CA MET A 1 -7.13 52.55 -41.22
C MET A 1 -5.64 52.60 -40.92
N ARG A 2 -4.89 51.57 -41.24
CA ARG A 2 -3.55 51.46 -41.84
C ARG A 2 -3.09 50.03 -41.75
N ARG A 3 -3.12 49.34 -42.87
CA ARG A 3 -2.51 48.05 -43.13
C ARG A 3 -1.00 48.22 -43.23
N ASN A 4 -0.21 47.40 -42.56
CA ASN A 4 1.22 47.24 -42.89
C ASN A 4 1.45 45.81 -43.35
N THR A 5 1.76 45.70 -44.63
CA THR A 5 2.23 44.53 -45.33
C THR A 5 3.73 44.36 -45.07
N VAL A 6 4.14 43.14 -44.64
CA VAL A 6 5.57 42.76 -44.56
C VAL A 6 5.88 41.81 -45.71
N LYS A 7 6.90 42.14 -46.47
CA LYS A 7 7.40 41.48 -47.67
C LYS A 7 8.19 40.20 -47.32
N THR A 8 7.92 39.16 -48.02
CA THR A 8 8.71 37.91 -48.06
C THR A 8 9.87 38.06 -49.04
N HIS A 9 11.09 37.63 -48.62
CA HIS A 9 12.23 37.40 -49.53
C HIS A 9 12.58 35.92 -49.56
N PRO A 10 12.84 35.33 -50.74
CA PRO A 10 13.26 33.93 -50.88
C PRO A 10 14.78 33.81 -50.84
N VAL A 11 15.30 32.90 -50.04
CA VAL A 11 16.73 32.51 -50.05
C VAL A 11 16.89 31.20 -50.81
N LYS A 12 17.81 31.27 -51.78
CA LYS A 12 18.12 30.21 -52.74
C LYS A 12 18.91 29.06 -52.12
N LYS A 13 18.59 27.87 -52.54
CA LYS A 13 19.32 26.60 -52.31
C LYS A 13 20.69 26.67 -53.02
N THR A 14 21.75 26.24 -52.34
CA THR A 14 22.98 25.83 -52.98
C THR A 14 23.36 24.43 -52.45
N VAL A 15 23.34 23.47 -53.37
CA VAL A 15 23.82 22.10 -53.20
C VAL A 15 25.32 22.12 -53.47
N LEU A 16 26.12 21.54 -52.57
CA LEU A 16 27.49 21.14 -52.89
C LEU A 16 27.71 19.72 -52.37
N ALA A 17 27.85 18.81 -53.33
CA ALA A 17 28.25 17.43 -53.11
C ALA A 17 29.78 17.37 -53.09
N ALA A 18 30.34 16.67 -52.10
CA ALA A 18 31.72 16.22 -52.15
C ALA A 18 31.80 14.76 -51.73
N LEU A 19 32.06 13.90 -52.67
CA LEU A 19 32.50 12.51 -52.52
C LEU A 19 33.95 12.50 -52.02
N ALA A 20 34.23 11.71 -51.01
CA ALA A 20 35.57 11.15 -50.79
C ALA A 20 35.47 9.74 -50.25
N ALA A 21 36.14 8.84 -50.94
CA ALA A 21 36.12 7.39 -50.75
C ALA A 21 37.31 6.92 -49.89
N VAL A 22 37.07 5.90 -49.04
CA VAL A 22 37.89 4.71 -48.70
C VAL A 22 39.22 4.87 -47.94
N PRO A 23 39.68 3.95 -47.06
CA PRO A 23 39.63 2.50 -47.23
C PRO A 23 39.20 1.67 -45.99
N LEU A 24 38.75 0.47 -46.31
CA LEU A 24 38.52 -0.72 -45.48
C LEU A 24 39.87 -1.23 -44.98
N VAL A 25 40.06 -1.30 -43.68
CA VAL A 25 41.12 -2.15 -43.05
C VAL A 25 40.41 -3.14 -42.12
N ALA A 26 40.39 -4.40 -42.54
CA ALA A 26 40.05 -5.54 -41.73
C ALA A 26 41.23 -5.88 -40.84
N LEU A 27 41.02 -5.90 -39.54
CA LEU A 27 41.88 -6.55 -38.56
C LEU A 27 41.08 -7.52 -37.73
N LEU A 28 41.15 -8.79 -38.07
CA LEU A 28 40.82 -9.90 -37.20
C LEU A 28 41.90 -9.96 -36.08
N ALA A 29 41.45 -9.85 -34.86
CA ALA A 29 42.23 -10.33 -33.71
C ALA A 29 41.32 -10.66 -32.52
N GLY A 30 41.26 -11.96 -32.15
CA GLY A 30 41.31 -12.37 -30.78
C GLY A 30 39.99 -12.54 -30.02
N CYS A 31 39.40 -13.75 -30.08
CA CYS A 31 38.58 -14.29 -28.99
C CYS A 31 39.43 -14.35 -27.71
N VAL A 32 39.12 -13.49 -26.75
CA VAL A 32 39.42 -13.72 -25.34
C VAL A 32 38.05 -13.71 -24.64
N GLY A 33 37.69 -14.89 -24.09
CA GLY A 33 36.51 -15.06 -23.28
C GLY A 33 36.61 -14.16 -22.04
N GLY A 34 35.89 -13.06 -22.06
CA GLY A 34 35.54 -12.28 -20.88
C GLY A 34 34.23 -12.85 -20.36
N ALA A 35 34.26 -13.44 -19.17
CA ALA A 35 33.05 -13.63 -18.38
C ALA A 35 32.39 -12.27 -18.27
N GLY A 36 31.26 -12.12 -18.93
CA GLY A 36 30.42 -10.92 -18.81
C GLY A 36 30.01 -10.84 -17.34
N SER A 37 30.59 -9.89 -16.62
CA SER A 37 29.94 -9.32 -15.47
C SER A 37 28.58 -8.87 -16.01
N ALA A 38 27.50 -9.49 -15.55
CA ALA A 38 26.20 -8.89 -15.65
C ALA A 38 26.35 -7.54 -14.94
N GLY A 39 26.40 -6.46 -15.73
CA GLY A 39 26.33 -5.11 -15.19
C GLY A 39 25.01 -5.05 -14.43
N ALA A 40 25.12 -4.83 -13.12
CA ALA A 40 23.98 -4.34 -12.37
C ALA A 40 23.51 -3.10 -13.13
N SER A 41 22.30 -3.12 -13.65
CA SER A 41 21.65 -1.90 -14.07
C SER A 41 21.53 -1.08 -12.80
N ASP A 42 22.01 0.18 -12.83
CA ASP A 42 21.82 1.13 -11.73
C ASP A 42 20.35 1.57 -11.63
N ASP A 43 19.41 0.70 -12.00
CA ASP A 43 17.99 1.00 -11.96
C ASP A 43 17.54 1.00 -10.50
N VAL A 44 17.15 2.18 -10.04
CA VAL A 44 16.58 2.39 -8.72
C VAL A 44 15.18 1.78 -8.70
N VAL A 45 14.88 0.92 -7.72
CA VAL A 45 13.55 0.38 -7.51
C VAL A 45 12.74 1.35 -6.63
N THR A 46 11.65 1.89 -7.18
CA THR A 46 10.76 2.81 -6.47
C THR A 46 9.65 2.05 -5.75
N ILE A 47 9.50 2.27 -4.43
CA ILE A 47 8.49 1.60 -3.60
C ILE A 47 7.60 2.65 -2.93
N GLY A 48 6.31 2.67 -3.29
CA GLY A 48 5.33 3.55 -2.67
C GLY A 48 4.84 3.01 -1.32
N VAL A 49 4.90 3.84 -0.29
CA VAL A 49 4.49 3.50 1.07
C VAL A 49 3.67 4.61 1.70
N VAL A 50 3.04 4.33 2.85
CA VAL A 50 2.43 5.33 3.73
C VAL A 50 3.19 5.27 5.06
N GLY A 51 4.03 6.28 5.33
CA GLY A 51 4.92 6.29 6.50
C GLY A 51 6.38 6.03 6.15
N ALA A 52 6.89 6.66 5.07
CA ALA A 52 8.30 6.56 4.68
C ALA A 52 9.29 7.07 5.75
N SER A 53 8.81 7.82 6.74
CA SER A 53 9.61 8.29 7.88
C SER A 53 9.88 7.23 8.94
N ASP A 54 9.22 6.08 8.88
CA ASP A 54 9.40 5.01 9.87
C ASP A 54 10.83 4.46 9.82
N PRO A 55 11.50 4.32 10.97
CA PRO A 55 12.94 4.02 11.01
C PRO A 55 13.33 2.73 10.28
N PHE A 56 12.48 1.71 10.28
CA PHE A 56 12.76 0.41 9.64
C PHE A 56 12.96 0.52 8.12
N TRP A 57 12.47 1.59 7.46
CA TRP A 57 12.75 1.81 6.05
C TRP A 57 14.23 2.14 5.79
N THR A 58 14.90 2.80 6.76
CA THR A 58 16.36 3.00 6.68
C THR A 58 17.09 1.67 6.73
N ASP A 59 16.77 0.81 7.70
CA ASP A 59 17.37 -0.53 7.81
C ASP A 59 17.11 -1.39 6.57
N TYR A 60 15.91 -1.28 6.00
CA TYR A 60 15.54 -1.98 4.78
C TYR A 60 16.35 -1.51 3.56
N THR A 61 16.47 -0.21 3.35
CA THR A 61 17.24 0.34 2.22
C THR A 61 18.73 0.05 2.33
N GLU A 62 19.29 0.07 3.55
CA GLU A 62 20.68 -0.33 3.81
C GLU A 62 20.90 -1.84 3.54
N ALA A 63 19.96 -2.69 3.91
CA ALA A 63 20.02 -4.13 3.62
C ALA A 63 19.90 -4.41 2.12
N ALA A 64 19.01 -3.69 1.41
CA ALA A 64 18.88 -3.76 -0.05
C ALA A 64 20.18 -3.31 -0.75
N ALA A 65 20.76 -2.19 -0.33
CA ALA A 65 22.03 -1.68 -0.85
C ALA A 65 23.19 -2.67 -0.63
N SER A 66 23.22 -3.33 0.53
CA SER A 66 24.20 -4.41 0.82
C SER A 66 24.03 -5.62 -0.10
N ALA A 67 22.84 -5.83 -0.67
CA ALA A 67 22.56 -6.84 -1.68
C ALA A 67 22.76 -6.33 -3.13
N GLY A 68 23.24 -5.09 -3.30
CA GLY A 68 23.48 -4.47 -4.61
C GLY A 68 22.22 -3.91 -5.27
N ILE A 69 21.15 -3.65 -4.51
CA ILE A 69 19.88 -3.09 -5.01
C ILE A 69 19.68 -1.71 -4.42
N THR A 70 19.53 -0.70 -5.28
CA THR A 70 19.18 0.65 -4.85
C THR A 70 17.65 0.78 -4.76
N VAL A 71 17.14 1.26 -3.63
CA VAL A 71 15.71 1.45 -3.39
C VAL A 71 15.44 2.91 -3.07
N ASP A 72 14.38 3.47 -3.67
CA ASP A 72 13.81 4.76 -3.33
C ASP A 72 12.42 4.57 -2.71
N ILE A 73 12.25 5.02 -1.46
CA ILE A 73 10.99 4.94 -0.73
C ILE A 73 10.20 6.23 -0.97
N VAL A 74 9.07 6.11 -1.65
CA VAL A 74 8.19 7.23 -2.01
C VAL A 74 7.03 7.31 -1.02
N ASP A 75 6.96 8.42 -0.26
CA ASP A 75 5.91 8.62 0.76
C ASP A 75 4.60 9.12 0.15
N PHE A 76 3.51 8.53 0.62
CA PHE A 76 2.16 8.99 0.32
C PHE A 76 1.41 9.33 1.61
N SER A 77 0.55 10.34 1.54
CA SER A 77 -0.23 10.81 2.70
C SER A 77 -1.58 10.08 2.85
N GLU A 78 -2.03 9.40 1.78
CA GLU A 78 -3.37 8.83 1.67
C GLU A 78 -3.31 7.44 1.02
N TYR A 79 -4.11 6.50 1.51
CA TYR A 79 -4.18 5.14 0.95
C TYR A 79 -4.67 5.08 -0.51
N GLY A 80 -5.43 6.08 -0.96
CA GLY A 80 -5.93 6.16 -2.33
C GLY A 80 -4.89 6.43 -3.41
N GLN A 81 -3.64 6.76 -3.03
CA GLN A 81 -2.62 7.26 -3.97
C GLN A 81 -1.66 6.19 -4.52
N PRO A 82 -1.12 5.22 -3.73
CA PRO A 82 -0.05 4.34 -4.21
C PRO A 82 -0.48 3.36 -5.32
N ASN A 83 -1.70 2.81 -5.26
CA ASN A 83 -2.17 1.87 -6.29
C ASN A 83 -2.31 2.50 -7.69
N PRO A 84 -2.94 3.70 -7.84
CA PRO A 84 -2.93 4.41 -9.11
C PRO A 84 -1.52 4.70 -9.64
N ALA A 85 -0.59 5.12 -8.79
CA ALA A 85 0.79 5.38 -9.16
C ALA A 85 1.52 4.11 -9.63
N LEU A 86 1.32 2.97 -8.94
CA LEU A 86 1.85 1.68 -9.36
C LEU A 86 1.26 1.23 -10.70
N ALA A 87 -0.06 1.34 -10.87
CA ALA A 87 -0.73 0.96 -12.11
C ALA A 87 -0.31 1.85 -13.30
N ALA A 88 0.03 3.12 -13.06
CA ALA A 88 0.55 4.05 -14.06
C ALA A 88 2.04 3.83 -14.41
N GLY A 89 2.75 2.99 -13.65
CA GLY A 89 4.18 2.76 -13.81
C GLY A 89 5.06 3.88 -13.23
N GLU A 90 4.52 4.69 -12.34
CA GLU A 90 5.26 5.72 -11.59
C GLU A 90 6.00 5.10 -10.40
N LEU A 91 5.61 3.90 -9.99
CA LEU A 91 6.24 3.05 -8.99
C LEU A 91 6.54 1.68 -9.58
N ASP A 92 7.54 1.00 -9.02
CA ASP A 92 7.84 -0.40 -9.29
C ASP A 92 7.03 -1.34 -8.39
N LEU A 93 6.94 -0.98 -7.12
CA LEU A 93 6.20 -1.70 -6.08
C LEU A 93 5.42 -0.73 -5.21
N ASN A 94 4.46 -1.25 -4.46
CA ASN A 94 3.99 -0.58 -3.26
C ASN A 94 3.88 -1.55 -2.07
N GLN A 95 3.97 -1.00 -0.85
CA GLN A 95 3.78 -1.71 0.41
C GLN A 95 3.05 -0.78 1.39
N PHE A 96 1.73 -0.93 1.52
CA PHE A 96 0.89 -0.14 2.44
C PHE A 96 -0.46 -0.80 2.70
N GLN A 97 -0.82 -1.85 1.97
CA GLN A 97 -2.17 -2.37 1.86
C GLN A 97 -2.28 -3.86 2.15
N HIS A 98 -3.44 -4.26 2.62
CA HIS A 98 -3.81 -5.67 2.73
C HIS A 98 -4.58 -6.17 1.50
N ILE A 99 -4.76 -7.49 1.38
CA ILE A 99 -5.37 -8.14 0.21
C ILE A 99 -6.79 -7.64 -0.07
N VAL A 100 -7.62 -7.38 0.94
CA VAL A 100 -9.00 -6.88 0.72
C VAL A 100 -8.97 -5.52 0.05
N TYR A 101 -8.04 -4.64 0.45
CA TYR A 101 -7.88 -3.31 -0.15
C TYR A 101 -7.40 -3.41 -1.60
N LEU A 102 -6.42 -4.28 -1.88
CA LEU A 102 -5.92 -4.53 -3.23
C LEU A 102 -7.02 -5.08 -4.14
N ALA A 103 -7.82 -6.03 -3.64
CA ALA A 103 -8.95 -6.61 -4.38
C ALA A 103 -10.02 -5.56 -4.74
N ASP A 104 -10.41 -4.70 -3.79
CA ASP A 104 -11.38 -3.64 -4.07
C ASP A 104 -10.84 -2.66 -5.11
N TYR A 105 -9.56 -2.26 -5.01
CA TYR A 105 -8.92 -1.42 -6.02
C TYR A 105 -8.94 -2.07 -7.40
N ASN A 106 -8.50 -3.33 -7.52
CA ASN A 106 -8.47 -4.04 -8.80
C ASN A 106 -9.85 -4.12 -9.46
N VAL A 107 -10.87 -4.49 -8.69
CA VAL A 107 -12.26 -4.62 -9.18
C VAL A 107 -12.84 -3.26 -9.56
N SER A 108 -12.67 -2.24 -8.70
CA SER A 108 -13.23 -0.90 -8.91
C SER A 108 -12.58 -0.17 -10.08
N SER A 109 -11.27 -0.27 -10.20
CA SER A 109 -10.45 0.44 -11.20
C SER A 109 -10.17 -0.41 -12.44
N LYS A 110 -10.64 -1.68 -12.49
CA LYS A 110 -10.38 -2.64 -13.56
C LYS A 110 -8.88 -2.83 -13.80
N GLN A 111 -8.13 -2.93 -12.72
CA GLN A 111 -6.70 -3.19 -12.71
C GLN A 111 -6.42 -4.66 -12.33
N ASN A 112 -5.15 -5.05 -12.42
CA ASN A 112 -4.70 -6.41 -12.15
C ASN A 112 -3.36 -6.42 -11.38
N LEU A 113 -3.23 -5.53 -10.38
CA LEU A 113 -2.09 -5.56 -9.48
C LEU A 113 -2.07 -6.87 -8.68
N VAL A 114 -0.89 -7.42 -8.41
CA VAL A 114 -0.74 -8.73 -7.79
C VAL A 114 0.16 -8.65 -6.55
N PRO A 115 -0.08 -9.47 -5.51
CA PRO A 115 0.82 -9.59 -4.37
C PRO A 115 2.04 -10.43 -4.78
N ILE A 116 3.24 -9.96 -4.41
CA ILE A 116 4.49 -10.69 -4.64
C ILE A 116 5.17 -11.16 -3.35
N GLY A 117 4.63 -10.81 -2.20
CA GLY A 117 5.04 -11.27 -0.88
C GLY A 117 4.25 -10.60 0.22
N SER A 118 4.12 -11.30 1.36
CA SER A 118 3.48 -10.77 2.56
C SER A 118 4.46 -10.01 3.44
N THR A 119 3.94 -9.15 4.31
CA THR A 119 4.71 -8.46 5.35
C THR A 119 4.20 -8.79 6.74
N ALA A 120 3.04 -8.26 7.11
CA ALA A 120 2.45 -8.47 8.44
C ALA A 120 0.93 -8.37 8.41
N ILE A 121 0.29 -8.84 9.49
CA ILE A 121 -1.05 -8.43 9.87
C ILE A 121 -0.90 -7.46 11.04
N TYR A 122 -1.45 -6.26 10.88
CA TYR A 122 -1.56 -5.26 11.92
C TYR A 122 -2.99 -5.29 12.48
N PRO A 123 -3.17 -5.43 13.80
CA PRO A 123 -4.52 -5.32 14.38
C PRO A 123 -5.10 -3.93 14.13
N LEU A 124 -6.40 -3.89 13.82
CA LEU A 124 -7.11 -2.62 13.64
C LEU A 124 -7.67 -2.15 14.98
N GLY A 125 -7.22 -0.99 15.47
CA GLY A 125 -7.52 -0.49 16.79
C GLY A 125 -8.68 0.52 16.83
N LEU A 126 -9.48 0.46 17.91
CA LEU A 126 -10.40 1.50 18.34
C LEU A 126 -9.73 2.32 19.44
N TYR A 127 -9.55 3.61 19.23
CA TYR A 127 -8.89 4.52 20.15
C TYR A 127 -9.86 5.58 20.68
N SER A 128 -9.61 6.08 21.89
CA SER A 128 -10.38 7.16 22.49
C SER A 128 -9.46 8.04 23.37
N THR A 129 -9.72 9.34 23.33
CA THR A 129 -9.13 10.30 24.28
C THR A 129 -10.03 10.58 25.49
N ASN A 130 -11.30 10.13 25.42
CA ASN A 130 -12.32 10.41 26.43
C ASN A 130 -12.61 9.20 27.32
N TYR A 131 -12.34 7.98 26.82
CA TYR A 131 -12.70 6.73 27.47
C TYR A 131 -11.52 5.76 27.50
N THR A 132 -11.40 4.98 28.55
CA THR A 132 -10.40 3.93 28.71
C THR A 132 -10.96 2.52 28.50
N SER A 133 -12.28 2.40 28.27
CA SER A 133 -12.97 1.14 28.04
C SER A 133 -14.17 1.36 27.10
N VAL A 134 -14.46 0.36 26.28
CA VAL A 134 -15.67 0.36 25.42
C VAL A 134 -16.96 0.40 26.22
N ASP A 135 -16.95 -0.09 27.47
CA ASP A 135 -18.12 -0.07 28.37
C ASP A 135 -18.52 1.35 28.77
N ASP A 136 -17.54 2.27 28.87
CA ASP A 136 -17.73 3.67 29.26
C ASP A 136 -18.34 4.54 28.17
N ILE A 137 -18.22 4.16 26.90
CA ILE A 137 -18.82 4.88 25.76
C ILE A 137 -20.34 4.96 25.96
N GLN A 138 -20.93 6.13 25.77
CA GLN A 138 -22.34 6.36 26.09
C GLN A 138 -23.26 6.06 24.88
N LYS A 139 -24.53 5.76 25.18
CA LYS A 139 -25.54 5.58 24.13
C LYS A 139 -25.75 6.90 23.37
N GLY A 140 -25.61 6.83 22.04
CA GLY A 140 -25.79 7.96 21.14
C GLY A 140 -24.50 8.72 20.84
N ASP A 141 -23.38 8.35 21.48
CA ASP A 141 -22.05 8.82 21.11
C ASP A 141 -21.72 8.53 19.65
N THR A 142 -20.80 9.30 19.09
CA THR A 142 -20.34 9.10 17.71
C THR A 142 -18.95 8.46 17.70
N VAL A 143 -18.77 7.46 16.84
CA VAL A 143 -17.49 6.81 16.56
C VAL A 143 -17.13 7.02 15.11
N ALA A 144 -15.88 7.44 14.85
CA ALA A 144 -15.36 7.59 13.49
C ALA A 144 -14.74 6.27 13.00
N VAL A 145 -14.87 6.02 11.69
CA VAL A 145 -14.25 4.86 11.00
C VAL A 145 -13.65 5.34 9.67
N PRO A 146 -12.68 4.60 9.07
CA PRO A 146 -12.22 4.86 7.71
C PRO A 146 -13.37 4.83 6.70
N ASN A 147 -13.24 5.56 5.59
CA ASN A 147 -14.28 5.65 4.55
C ASN A 147 -14.00 4.75 3.34
N ASP A 148 -12.80 4.21 3.21
CA ASP A 148 -12.53 3.21 2.16
C ASP A 148 -13.29 1.92 2.47
N PRO A 149 -13.84 1.24 1.43
CA PRO A 149 -14.77 0.13 1.65
C PRO A 149 -14.20 -0.98 2.53
N SER A 150 -12.91 -1.31 2.38
CA SER A 150 -12.29 -2.43 3.06
C SER A 150 -12.04 -2.16 4.55
N ASN A 151 -11.49 -0.99 4.91
CA ASN A 151 -11.27 -0.62 6.31
C ASN A 151 -12.56 -0.15 6.99
N LEU A 152 -13.52 0.41 6.23
CA LEU A 152 -14.88 0.65 6.74
C LEU A 152 -15.50 -0.65 7.25
N ALA A 153 -15.59 -1.67 6.38
CA ALA A 153 -16.19 -2.94 6.74
C ALA A 153 -15.47 -3.61 7.93
N ARG A 154 -14.12 -3.63 7.90
CA ARG A 154 -13.30 -4.15 8.99
C ARG A 154 -13.54 -3.40 10.29
N GLY A 155 -13.58 -2.07 10.25
CA GLY A 155 -13.88 -1.22 11.41
C GLY A 155 -15.28 -1.48 11.98
N LEU A 156 -16.30 -1.68 11.12
CA LEU A 156 -17.64 -2.04 11.57
C LEU A 156 -17.67 -3.41 12.28
N LEU A 157 -16.88 -4.39 11.80
CA LEU A 157 -16.74 -5.69 12.47
C LEU A 157 -16.06 -5.55 13.84
N VAL A 158 -15.04 -4.70 13.98
CA VAL A 158 -14.43 -4.38 15.29
C VAL A 158 -15.46 -3.76 16.22
N LEU A 159 -16.22 -2.76 15.77
CA LEU A 159 -17.25 -2.10 16.58
C LEU A 159 -18.37 -3.09 16.99
N GLN A 160 -18.74 -4.03 16.13
CA GLN A 160 -19.71 -5.08 16.46
C GLN A 160 -19.15 -6.04 17.50
N SER A 161 -17.89 -6.48 17.36
CA SER A 161 -17.20 -7.34 18.34
C SER A 161 -17.14 -6.66 19.71
N ALA A 162 -16.90 -5.35 19.73
CA ALA A 162 -16.93 -4.49 20.93
C ALA A 162 -18.35 -4.21 21.46
N LYS A 163 -19.40 -4.74 20.83
CA LYS A 163 -20.82 -4.53 21.18
C LYS A 163 -21.28 -3.08 21.12
N LEU A 164 -20.60 -2.25 20.34
CA LEU A 164 -20.95 -0.84 20.14
C LEU A 164 -22.01 -0.68 19.05
N ILE A 165 -22.03 -1.58 18.06
CA ILE A 165 -23.04 -1.63 17.00
C ILE A 165 -23.55 -3.07 16.81
N THR A 166 -24.65 -3.18 16.07
CA THR A 166 -25.19 -4.43 15.54
C THR A 166 -25.29 -4.29 14.03
N LEU A 167 -24.71 -5.22 13.28
CA LEU A 167 -24.84 -5.29 11.83
C LEU A 167 -25.96 -6.25 11.44
N THR A 168 -26.68 -5.90 10.39
CA THR A 168 -27.68 -6.77 9.76
C THR A 168 -26.97 -8.04 9.25
N ASP A 169 -27.62 -9.19 9.40
CA ASP A 169 -27.11 -10.50 8.97
C ASP A 169 -25.72 -10.88 9.52
N GLY A 170 -25.30 -10.22 10.63
CA GLY A 170 -24.04 -10.52 11.32
C GLY A 170 -22.80 -9.82 10.77
N GLY A 171 -22.93 -9.11 9.66
CA GLY A 171 -21.83 -8.38 9.02
C GLY A 171 -20.86 -9.25 8.23
N THR A 172 -20.16 -8.64 7.30
CA THR A 172 -19.15 -9.26 6.44
C THR A 172 -18.01 -8.28 6.14
N ILE A 173 -16.98 -8.73 5.43
CA ILE A 173 -15.90 -7.85 4.90
C ILE A 173 -16.39 -6.83 3.85
N PHE A 174 -17.68 -6.84 3.52
CA PHE A 174 -18.34 -5.92 2.58
C PHE A 174 -19.40 -5.05 3.27
N SER A 175 -19.51 -5.11 4.60
CA SER A 175 -20.49 -4.32 5.35
C SER A 175 -20.28 -2.83 5.15
N THR A 176 -21.38 -2.09 5.08
CA THR A 176 -21.45 -0.65 4.87
C THR A 176 -22.17 0.03 6.05
N LEU A 177 -22.22 1.36 6.06
CA LEU A 177 -22.99 2.10 7.07
C LEU A 177 -24.49 1.76 7.04
N ASP A 178 -25.02 1.36 5.87
CA ASP A 178 -26.42 1.00 5.69
C ASP A 178 -26.78 -0.33 6.37
N ASP A 179 -25.78 -1.17 6.65
CA ASP A 179 -25.95 -2.44 7.36
C ASP A 179 -26.07 -2.28 8.89
N ILE A 180 -25.88 -1.06 9.42
CA ILE A 180 -25.95 -0.81 10.84
C ILE A 180 -27.43 -0.77 11.28
N ASP A 181 -27.83 -1.73 12.14
CA ASP A 181 -29.11 -1.66 12.84
C ASP A 181 -29.07 -0.57 13.92
N THR A 182 -29.48 0.63 13.54
CA THR A 182 -29.45 1.81 14.43
C THR A 182 -30.34 1.65 15.67
N GLY A 183 -31.35 0.79 15.63
CA GLY A 183 -32.25 0.52 16.76
C GLY A 183 -31.60 -0.31 17.86
N ARG A 184 -30.68 -1.20 17.46
CA ARG A 184 -29.94 -2.09 18.36
C ARG A 184 -28.52 -1.63 18.68
N SER A 185 -28.02 -0.63 17.97
CA SER A 185 -26.68 -0.08 18.16
C SER A 185 -26.60 0.92 19.32
N LYS A 186 -25.48 0.92 20.05
CA LYS A 186 -25.20 1.82 21.16
C LYS A 186 -24.75 3.19 20.66
N VAL A 187 -23.92 3.23 19.59
CA VAL A 187 -23.29 4.41 19.04
C VAL A 187 -23.75 4.74 17.62
N LYS A 188 -23.49 5.98 17.20
CA LYS A 188 -23.59 6.42 15.81
C LYS A 188 -22.23 6.24 15.16
N VAL A 189 -22.19 5.90 13.88
CA VAL A 189 -20.93 5.76 13.14
C VAL A 189 -20.85 6.83 12.04
N THR A 190 -19.68 7.42 11.89
CA THR A 190 -19.36 8.37 10.81
C THR A 190 -18.10 7.94 10.09
N ALA A 191 -18.13 7.94 8.75
CA ALA A 191 -16.96 7.61 7.93
C ALA A 191 -16.12 8.86 7.64
N ARG A 192 -14.79 8.71 7.68
CA ARG A 192 -13.78 9.73 7.41
C ARG A 192 -12.67 9.14 6.57
N GLU A 193 -11.95 9.96 5.82
CA GLU A 193 -10.68 9.54 5.22
C GLU A 193 -9.79 8.92 6.31
N ALA A 194 -9.11 7.79 6.01
CA ALA A 194 -8.34 7.04 7.01
C ALA A 194 -7.30 7.93 7.71
N SER A 195 -6.61 8.80 6.96
CA SER A 195 -5.66 9.79 7.48
C SER A 195 -6.26 10.83 8.44
N LEU A 196 -7.59 11.02 8.42
CA LEU A 196 -8.30 11.97 9.26
C LEU A 196 -8.97 11.34 10.49
N THR A 197 -8.93 10.01 10.63
CA THR A 197 -9.59 9.34 11.77
C THR A 197 -8.95 9.73 13.10
N ALA A 198 -7.60 9.72 13.18
CA ALA A 198 -6.88 10.11 14.39
C ALA A 198 -7.13 11.57 14.79
N THR A 199 -7.12 12.49 13.81
CA THR A 199 -7.36 13.92 14.08
C THR A 199 -8.80 14.23 14.48
N SER A 200 -9.73 13.30 14.24
CA SER A 200 -11.13 13.46 14.66
C SER A 200 -11.39 13.11 16.14
N LEU A 201 -10.43 12.48 16.84
CA LEU A 201 -10.59 12.04 18.24
C LEU A 201 -11.10 13.12 19.20
N PRO A 202 -10.72 14.40 19.11
CA PRO A 202 -11.29 15.44 19.97
C PRO A 202 -12.78 15.68 19.77
N ASP A 203 -13.34 15.33 18.61
CA ASP A 203 -14.71 15.62 18.21
C ASP A 203 -15.65 14.42 18.32
N VAL A 204 -15.09 13.22 18.59
CA VAL A 204 -15.84 11.95 18.67
C VAL A 204 -15.53 11.20 19.95
N ALA A 205 -16.37 10.25 20.32
CA ALA A 205 -16.16 9.41 21.50
C ALA A 205 -14.96 8.45 21.32
N ALA A 206 -14.79 7.91 20.10
CA ALA A 206 -13.71 7.04 19.73
C ALA A 206 -13.55 7.01 18.21
N ALA A 207 -12.44 6.47 17.72
CA ALA A 207 -12.20 6.28 16.29
C ALA A 207 -11.47 4.95 16.01
N ILE A 208 -11.86 4.28 14.94
CA ILE A 208 -11.07 3.22 14.32
C ILE A 208 -9.93 3.88 13.56
N ILE A 209 -8.69 3.52 13.90
CA ILE A 209 -7.49 4.14 13.32
C ILE A 209 -6.55 3.05 12.84
N ASN A 210 -6.13 3.12 11.57
CA ASN A 210 -5.15 2.21 11.00
C ASN A 210 -3.74 2.48 11.58
N ASN A 211 -2.91 1.44 11.62
CA ASN A 211 -1.57 1.45 12.20
C ASN A 211 -0.71 2.66 11.77
N ASP A 212 -0.62 2.95 10.45
CA ASP A 212 0.20 4.04 9.91
C ASP A 212 -0.24 5.43 10.41
N PHE A 213 -1.53 5.60 10.71
CA PHE A 213 -2.08 6.86 11.20
C PHE A 213 -2.14 6.94 12.73
N ALA A 214 -2.19 5.80 13.41
CA ALA A 214 -2.06 5.74 14.87
C ALA A 214 -0.64 6.13 15.30
N GLU A 215 0.38 5.55 14.67
CA GLU A 215 1.79 5.89 14.91
C GLU A 215 2.05 7.38 14.68
N LYS A 216 1.66 7.92 13.51
CA LYS A 216 1.81 9.36 13.17
C LYS A 216 1.11 10.29 14.16
N ALA A 217 0.04 9.82 14.81
CA ALA A 217 -0.67 10.56 15.86
C ALA A 217 -0.06 10.39 17.25
N GLY A 218 1.00 9.58 17.40
CA GLY A 218 1.65 9.26 18.68
C GLY A 218 0.81 8.36 19.57
N LEU A 219 -0.09 7.55 18.99
CA LEU A 219 -0.90 6.56 19.71
C LEU A 219 -0.17 5.21 19.66
N ALA A 220 0.08 4.63 20.83
CA ALA A 220 0.58 3.27 20.90
C ALA A 220 -0.55 2.26 20.63
N PHE A 221 -0.21 1.09 20.11
CA PHE A 221 -1.20 0.04 19.88
C PHE A 221 -1.92 -0.38 21.17
N GLU A 222 -1.18 -0.40 22.27
CA GLU A 222 -1.66 -0.73 23.60
C GLU A 222 -2.72 0.25 24.15
N ASP A 223 -2.81 1.45 23.57
CA ASP A 223 -3.84 2.45 23.90
C ASP A 223 -5.22 2.12 23.29
N ALA A 224 -5.26 1.16 22.38
CA ALA A 224 -6.53 0.73 21.77
C ALA A 224 -7.45 0.09 22.81
N ILE A 225 -8.69 0.57 22.90
CA ILE A 225 -9.73 0.05 23.82
C ILE A 225 -10.48 -1.16 23.25
N ALA A 226 -10.32 -1.44 21.97
CA ALA A 226 -10.74 -2.67 21.29
C ALA A 226 -9.93 -2.87 20.02
N THR A 227 -9.78 -4.14 19.58
CA THR A 227 -9.08 -4.51 18.34
C THR A 227 -9.73 -5.74 17.72
N ASP A 228 -9.44 -6.01 16.45
CA ASP A 228 -9.60 -7.36 15.89
C ASP A 228 -8.43 -8.28 16.31
N ASP A 229 -8.58 -9.57 16.04
CA ASP A 229 -7.55 -10.57 16.35
C ASP A 229 -6.74 -10.90 15.08
N PRO A 230 -5.45 -10.52 15.02
CA PRO A 230 -4.61 -10.82 13.87
C PRO A 230 -4.29 -12.33 13.72
N ASN A 231 -4.56 -13.14 14.76
CA ASN A 231 -4.37 -14.58 14.75
C ASN A 231 -5.66 -15.35 14.40
N ASP A 232 -6.77 -14.67 14.09
CA ASP A 232 -7.99 -15.34 13.60
C ASP A 232 -7.65 -16.15 12.34
N PRO A 233 -8.06 -17.44 12.24
CA PRO A 233 -7.84 -18.25 11.04
C PRO A 233 -8.36 -17.60 9.74
N ASN A 234 -9.30 -16.67 9.84
CA ASN A 234 -9.87 -15.94 8.71
C ASN A 234 -9.15 -14.58 8.46
N ALA A 235 -8.08 -14.27 9.17
CA ALA A 235 -7.40 -12.97 9.06
C ALA A 235 -6.50 -12.86 7.80
N LEU A 236 -6.23 -13.96 7.06
CA LEU A 236 -5.37 -13.95 5.87
C LEU A 236 -5.71 -12.84 4.87
N PRO A 237 -6.99 -12.48 4.57
CA PRO A 237 -7.30 -11.37 3.68
C PRO A 237 -6.80 -10.01 4.17
N TYR A 238 -6.46 -9.88 5.43
CA TYR A 238 -5.91 -8.66 6.04
C TYR A 238 -4.38 -8.67 6.14
N VAL A 239 -3.70 -9.68 5.57
CA VAL A 239 -2.24 -9.64 5.46
C VAL A 239 -1.81 -8.52 4.53
N ASN A 240 -0.89 -7.69 4.98
CA ASN A 240 -0.27 -6.65 4.18
C ASN A 240 0.74 -7.26 3.21
N VAL A 241 0.86 -6.66 2.02
CA VAL A 241 1.64 -7.24 0.92
C VAL A 241 2.48 -6.19 0.21
N PHE A 242 3.60 -6.64 -0.37
CA PHE A 242 4.18 -5.97 -1.51
C PHE A 242 3.34 -6.30 -2.73
N ALA A 243 2.90 -5.26 -3.44
CA ALA A 243 2.18 -5.41 -4.70
C ALA A 243 3.02 -4.91 -5.88
N ALA A 244 2.85 -5.57 -7.03
CA ALA A 244 3.46 -5.23 -8.31
C ALA A 244 2.42 -5.23 -9.42
N ARG A 245 2.78 -4.72 -10.60
CA ARG A 245 2.02 -4.97 -11.84
C ARG A 245 2.12 -6.46 -12.19
N ALA A 246 1.08 -7.01 -12.81
CA ALA A 246 1.02 -8.45 -13.12
C ALA A 246 2.17 -8.92 -14.05
N GLU A 247 2.62 -8.05 -14.99
CA GLU A 247 3.75 -8.32 -15.87
C GLU A 247 5.09 -8.42 -15.13
N ASP A 248 5.21 -7.78 -13.96
CA ASP A 248 6.44 -7.69 -13.17
C ASP A 248 6.50 -8.73 -12.04
N LYS A 249 5.47 -9.54 -11.85
CA LYS A 249 5.35 -10.47 -10.71
C LYS A 249 6.50 -11.45 -10.55
N ASP A 250 7.17 -11.78 -11.66
CA ASP A 250 8.28 -12.72 -11.69
C ASP A 250 9.66 -12.04 -11.67
N ASN A 251 9.72 -10.72 -11.48
CA ASN A 251 10.96 -9.96 -11.39
C ASN A 251 11.82 -10.44 -10.20
N ALA A 252 13.03 -10.92 -10.50
CA ALA A 252 13.91 -11.50 -9.50
C ALA A 252 14.39 -10.47 -8.47
N THR A 253 14.60 -9.21 -8.89
CA THR A 253 14.99 -8.11 -7.99
C THR A 253 13.87 -7.80 -7.00
N TYR A 254 12.61 -7.74 -7.45
CA TYR A 254 11.47 -7.48 -6.57
C TYR A 254 11.26 -8.60 -5.55
N ARG A 255 11.39 -9.86 -5.98
CA ARG A 255 11.34 -11.01 -5.05
C ARG A 255 12.47 -10.96 -4.02
N ARG A 256 13.67 -10.55 -4.45
CA ARG A 256 14.79 -10.38 -3.52
C ARG A 256 14.54 -9.28 -2.50
N LEU A 257 13.91 -8.19 -2.89
CA LEU A 257 13.52 -7.11 -1.98
C LEU A 257 12.48 -7.57 -0.95
N VAL A 258 11.49 -8.38 -1.36
CA VAL A 258 10.55 -9.02 -0.42
C VAL A 258 11.29 -9.93 0.58
N GLU A 259 12.21 -10.77 0.10
CA GLU A 259 13.00 -11.65 0.97
C GLU A 259 13.84 -10.84 1.98
N ILE A 260 14.49 -9.75 1.55
CA ILE A 260 15.24 -8.85 2.43
C ILE A 260 14.33 -8.29 3.53
N TYR A 261 13.13 -7.81 3.18
CA TYR A 261 12.16 -7.30 4.15
C TYR A 261 11.76 -8.37 5.16
N GLN A 262 11.47 -9.58 4.71
CA GLN A 262 11.01 -10.70 5.54
C GLN A 262 12.09 -11.33 6.41
N THR A 263 13.39 -11.17 6.06
CA THR A 263 14.47 -11.90 6.74
C THR A 263 15.48 -11.01 7.47
N THR A 264 15.49 -9.70 7.21
CA THR A 264 16.39 -8.77 7.89
C THR A 264 15.92 -8.49 9.29
N LYS A 265 16.69 -8.92 10.28
CA LYS A 265 16.31 -8.78 11.69
C LYS A 265 16.05 -7.32 12.11
N ALA A 266 16.88 -6.37 11.65
CA ALA A 266 16.70 -4.96 11.97
C ALA A 266 15.35 -4.42 11.46
N VAL A 267 14.93 -4.83 10.25
CA VAL A 267 13.61 -4.48 9.69
C VAL A 267 12.48 -5.07 10.54
N GLN A 268 12.59 -6.35 10.92
CA GLN A 268 11.57 -7.01 11.73
C GLN A 268 11.46 -6.40 13.14
N ASP A 269 12.60 -6.12 13.78
CA ASP A 269 12.63 -5.47 15.10
C ASP A 269 12.03 -4.06 14.98
N GLY A 270 12.41 -3.29 13.97
CA GLY A 270 11.87 -1.95 13.73
C GLY A 270 10.37 -1.92 13.47
N LEU A 271 9.82 -2.92 12.76
CA LEU A 271 8.37 -3.06 12.60
C LEU A 271 7.66 -3.29 13.94
N ILE A 272 8.22 -4.13 14.81
CA ILE A 272 7.66 -4.36 16.15
C ILE A 272 7.80 -3.12 17.02
N ASP A 273 8.92 -2.40 16.93
CA ASP A 273 9.15 -1.16 17.69
C ASP A 273 8.17 -0.05 17.29
N VAL A 274 7.82 0.03 16.01
CA VAL A 274 6.88 1.04 15.49
C VAL A 274 5.42 0.65 15.71
N PHE A 275 5.03 -0.59 15.40
CA PHE A 275 3.63 -1.01 15.36
C PHE A 275 3.19 -1.90 16.52
N GLY A 276 4.10 -2.14 17.48
CA GLY A 276 3.81 -2.91 18.69
C GLY A 276 3.92 -4.43 18.53
N THR A 277 3.97 -5.11 19.68
CA THR A 277 4.21 -6.56 19.78
C THR A 277 3.03 -7.42 19.31
N SER A 278 1.86 -6.81 19.06
CA SER A 278 0.68 -7.48 18.51
C SER A 278 0.75 -7.64 16.98
N THR A 279 1.75 -7.04 16.35
CA THR A 279 2.03 -7.20 14.91
C THR A 279 2.44 -8.64 14.64
N VAL A 280 1.78 -9.30 13.69
CA VAL A 280 2.09 -10.67 13.28
C VAL A 280 2.87 -10.62 11.97
N LEU A 281 4.19 -10.79 12.04
CA LEU A 281 5.07 -10.86 10.85
C LEU A 281 4.82 -12.17 10.09
N LEU A 282 4.70 -12.11 8.77
CA LEU A 282 4.34 -13.25 7.93
C LEU A 282 5.20 -13.35 6.68
N ALA A 283 5.53 -14.58 6.32
CA ALA A 283 6.14 -14.95 5.03
C ALA A 283 5.23 -15.98 4.33
N THR A 284 3.99 -15.57 4.05
CA THR A 284 2.98 -16.42 3.40
C THR A 284 3.41 -16.75 1.97
N PRO A 285 3.26 -18.02 1.52
CA PRO A 285 3.54 -18.38 0.14
C PRO A 285 2.76 -17.52 -0.85
N VAL A 286 3.42 -17.06 -1.92
CA VAL A 286 2.79 -16.17 -2.92
C VAL A 286 1.54 -16.81 -3.54
N ALA A 287 1.55 -18.13 -3.75
CA ALA A 287 0.37 -18.85 -4.27
C ALA A 287 -0.86 -18.72 -3.36
N ASP A 288 -0.67 -18.69 -2.04
CA ASP A 288 -1.78 -18.53 -1.08
C ASP A 288 -2.27 -17.07 -1.08
N LEU A 289 -1.37 -16.10 -1.26
CA LEU A 289 -1.72 -14.68 -1.41
C LEU A 289 -2.52 -14.45 -2.70
N GLU A 290 -2.07 -15.02 -3.84
CA GLU A 290 -2.78 -14.94 -5.12
C GLU A 290 -4.17 -15.63 -5.04
N ALA A 291 -4.26 -16.78 -4.38
CA ALA A 291 -5.53 -17.47 -4.17
C ALA A 291 -6.50 -16.66 -3.30
N SER A 292 -5.99 -16.02 -2.23
CA SER A 292 -6.77 -15.13 -1.39
C SER A 292 -7.25 -13.91 -2.16
N LEU A 293 -6.38 -13.26 -2.95
CA LEU A 293 -6.74 -12.13 -3.80
C LEU A 293 -7.85 -12.51 -4.78
N ALA A 294 -7.68 -13.60 -5.54
CA ALA A 294 -8.65 -14.04 -6.53
C ALA A 294 -10.02 -14.35 -5.91
N LYS A 295 -10.03 -14.93 -4.70
CA LYS A 295 -11.28 -15.18 -3.95
C LYS A 295 -11.95 -13.86 -3.58
N VAL A 296 -11.20 -12.92 -2.99
CA VAL A 296 -11.76 -11.64 -2.54
C VAL A 296 -12.23 -10.79 -3.74
N GLU A 297 -11.48 -10.75 -4.85
CA GLU A 297 -11.90 -10.07 -6.08
C GLU A 297 -13.22 -10.63 -6.63
N LYS A 298 -13.35 -11.96 -6.68
CA LYS A 298 -14.60 -12.61 -7.09
C LYS A 298 -15.76 -12.21 -6.20
N ASP A 299 -15.56 -12.25 -4.89
CA ASP A 299 -16.58 -11.93 -3.91
C ASP A 299 -16.94 -10.42 -3.96
N THR A 300 -15.95 -9.54 -4.13
CA THR A 300 -16.12 -8.09 -4.35
C THR A 300 -16.92 -7.79 -5.61
N ALA A 301 -16.61 -8.48 -6.72
CA ALA A 301 -17.33 -8.30 -7.97
C ALA A 301 -18.81 -8.73 -7.89
N ALA A 302 -19.13 -9.66 -6.99
CA ALA A 302 -20.50 -10.11 -6.76
C ALA A 302 -21.34 -9.10 -5.93
N GLN A 303 -20.71 -8.11 -5.27
CA GLN A 303 -21.38 -7.05 -4.51
C GLN A 303 -21.74 -5.83 -5.38
N LYS A 304 -21.17 -5.73 -6.60
CA LYS A 304 -21.38 -4.62 -7.55
C LYS A 304 -22.37 -5.00 -8.64
#